data_8ac338fe7dac97c700d8321b82058451
#
_entry.id   8ac338fe7dac97c700d8321b82058451
#
_cell.length_a   1.000
_cell.length_b   1.000
_cell.length_c   1.000
_cell.angle_alpha   90.00
_cell.angle_beta   90.00
_cell.angle_gamma   90.00
#
_symmetry.space_group_name_H-M   'P 1'
#
loop_
_entity.id
_entity.type
_entity.pdbx_description
1 polymer ?
#
loop_
_entity_poly.entity_id
_entity_poly.type
_entity_poly.pdbx_seq_one_letter_code
_entity_poly.pdbx_strand_id
1 'polypeptide(L)'
;MDYNVTYRKKDKSLQCIISYKDTNGKWKQKSKQGFKAQKEAKPYIENTIKELEKRFASEKSIISPDYNLITFKMLCDEFVEHEKLYREHNTVRNHKIAFIVFSDLDNKKVVFLKKIDIRKCFDKVVSDLKHATLKKYLQSIKLLFNYYIDNYDNNFSIDLNLEIPKDKVPTIKRALSKSELDELLTSKRLLKSKYYIVAYIAANTGLRCGEILGLTWSDIDEINLRINVTRQWKISANSNDYDFGNLKNKNAYRYVPISPAFIKKLKEYKNTVPTDIHNRIAPFNNLQITSSFNTTLRQIGNITIHELRHTYITLLVSNGLDFKTIAKIAGHDVKQTLITYSHVTDDMMKNASNTISKIFLS
;
A
#
# COMPACT_ATOMS: atom_id res chain seq x y z
N MET A 1 38.61 4.63 -3.06
CA MET A 1 38.17 3.34 -3.61
C MET A 1 38.47 2.22 -2.62
N ASP A 2 37.47 1.37 -2.31
CA ASP A 2 37.68 0.20 -1.44
C ASP A 2 38.34 -0.91 -2.25
N TYR A 3 39.50 -1.37 -1.84
CA TYR A 3 40.19 -2.49 -2.49
C TYR A 3 40.94 -3.38 -1.48
N ASN A 4 41.15 -4.62 -1.90
CA ASN A 4 41.95 -5.59 -1.16
C ASN A 4 42.92 -6.31 -2.10
N VAL A 5 44.14 -6.59 -1.64
CA VAL A 5 45.17 -7.25 -2.43
C VAL A 5 45.49 -8.60 -1.81
N THR A 6 45.35 -9.66 -2.59
CA THR A 6 45.69 -11.03 -2.16
C THR A 6 46.70 -11.65 -3.10
N TYR A 7 47.54 -12.56 -2.57
CA TYR A 7 48.56 -13.28 -3.33
C TYR A 7 48.30 -14.78 -3.26
N ARG A 8 48.39 -15.45 -4.42
CA ARG A 8 48.22 -16.88 -4.50
C ARG A 8 49.45 -17.49 -5.20
N LYS A 9 50.04 -18.55 -4.66
CA LYS A 9 51.04 -19.35 -5.40
C LYS A 9 50.34 -20.09 -6.54
N LYS A 10 50.88 -19.95 -7.75
CA LYS A 10 50.46 -20.69 -8.94
C LYS A 10 51.68 -21.15 -9.73
N ASP A 11 51.86 -22.45 -9.80
CA ASP A 11 53.02 -23.08 -10.41
C ASP A 11 54.34 -22.60 -9.75
N LYS A 12 55.28 -22.08 -10.56
CA LYS A 12 56.59 -21.56 -10.07
C LYS A 12 56.57 -20.03 -9.80
N SER A 13 55.38 -19.40 -9.81
CA SER A 13 55.24 -17.95 -9.67
C SER A 13 54.16 -17.54 -8.71
N LEU A 14 54.12 -16.24 -8.37
CA LEU A 14 53.09 -15.60 -7.55
C LEU A 14 52.06 -14.90 -8.45
N GLN A 15 50.77 -15.12 -8.19
CA GLN A 15 49.68 -14.37 -8.75
C GLN A 15 49.24 -13.30 -7.76
N CYS A 16 49.19 -12.05 -8.19
CA CYS A 16 48.57 -10.94 -7.49
C CYS A 16 47.12 -10.75 -7.92
N ILE A 17 46.19 -10.67 -6.99
CA ILE A 17 44.76 -10.46 -7.22
C ILE A 17 44.35 -9.18 -6.48
N ILE A 18 43.87 -8.19 -7.23
CA ILE A 18 43.33 -6.93 -6.72
C ILE A 18 41.82 -7.03 -6.81
N SER A 19 41.15 -7.16 -5.65
CA SER A 19 39.69 -7.09 -5.54
C SER A 19 39.30 -5.65 -5.22
N TYR A 20 38.36 -5.09 -5.95
CA TYR A 20 37.91 -3.71 -5.78
C TYR A 20 36.40 -3.59 -6.00
N LYS A 21 35.78 -2.61 -5.36
CA LYS A 21 34.38 -2.25 -5.63
C LYS A 21 34.31 -1.33 -6.85
N ASP A 22 33.49 -1.67 -7.83
CA ASP A 22 33.19 -0.78 -8.96
C ASP A 22 32.28 0.39 -8.54
N THR A 23 31.99 1.30 -9.47
CA THR A 23 31.12 2.48 -9.25
C THR A 23 29.69 2.11 -8.82
N ASN A 24 29.25 0.87 -9.07
CA ASN A 24 27.95 0.32 -8.66
C ASN A 24 28.01 -0.50 -7.35
N GLY A 25 29.12 -0.42 -6.61
CA GLY A 25 29.31 -1.15 -5.35
C GLY A 25 29.54 -2.65 -5.48
N LYS A 26 29.68 -3.21 -6.71
CA LYS A 26 29.93 -4.63 -6.95
C LYS A 26 31.41 -4.94 -6.89
N TRP A 27 31.75 -6.03 -6.20
CA TRP A 27 33.13 -6.51 -6.18
C TRP A 27 33.57 -7.06 -7.53
N LYS A 28 34.69 -6.54 -8.04
CA LYS A 28 35.40 -7.02 -9.24
C LYS A 28 36.85 -7.35 -8.93
N GLN A 29 37.49 -8.12 -9.79
CA GLN A 29 38.86 -8.53 -9.61
C GLN A 29 39.69 -8.28 -10.88
N LYS A 30 40.92 -7.79 -10.69
CA LYS A 30 42.00 -7.83 -11.69
C LYS A 30 43.12 -8.68 -11.12
N SER A 31 43.70 -9.57 -11.96
CA SER A 31 44.81 -10.38 -11.52
C SER A 31 45.93 -10.44 -12.56
N LYS A 32 47.14 -10.56 -12.08
CA LYS A 32 48.33 -10.79 -12.90
C LYS A 32 49.24 -11.83 -12.23
N GLN A 33 49.77 -12.77 -13.02
CA GLN A 33 50.67 -13.78 -12.55
C GLN A 33 52.11 -13.57 -13.13
N GLY A 34 53.09 -14.28 -12.61
CA GLY A 34 54.45 -14.21 -13.13
C GLY A 34 55.44 -13.47 -12.21
N PHE A 35 55.04 -13.05 -11.01
CA PHE A 35 55.92 -12.41 -10.06
C PHE A 35 56.73 -13.44 -9.27
N LYS A 36 58.01 -13.16 -9.04
CA LYS A 36 58.88 -14.03 -8.20
C LYS A 36 58.66 -13.76 -6.72
N ALA A 37 58.33 -12.50 -6.35
CA ALA A 37 58.10 -12.09 -4.99
C ALA A 37 57.01 -10.99 -4.91
N GLN A 38 56.39 -10.78 -3.73
CA GLN A 38 55.40 -9.74 -3.51
C GLN A 38 55.93 -8.33 -3.79
N LYS A 39 57.25 -8.08 -3.58
CA LYS A 39 57.87 -6.79 -3.91
C LYS A 39 57.80 -6.45 -5.38
N GLU A 40 57.89 -7.44 -6.29
CA GLU A 40 57.81 -7.23 -7.73
C GLU A 40 56.37 -6.87 -8.20
N ALA A 41 55.37 -7.24 -7.43
CA ALA A 41 53.99 -6.93 -7.73
C ALA A 41 53.59 -5.49 -7.35
N LYS A 42 54.34 -4.80 -6.47
CA LYS A 42 54.02 -3.46 -6.00
C LYS A 42 53.79 -2.43 -7.13
N PRO A 43 54.67 -2.29 -8.11
CA PRO A 43 54.46 -1.32 -9.22
C PRO A 43 53.22 -1.64 -10.03
N TYR A 44 52.91 -2.92 -10.21
CA TYR A 44 51.68 -3.34 -10.91
C TYR A 44 50.42 -2.93 -10.10
N ILE A 45 50.44 -3.13 -8.79
CA ILE A 45 49.34 -2.77 -7.90
C ILE A 45 49.11 -1.24 -7.96
N GLU A 46 50.17 -0.45 -7.75
CA GLU A 46 50.09 1.00 -7.77
C GLU A 46 49.55 1.56 -9.10
N ASN A 47 50.05 1.05 -10.21
CA ASN A 47 49.59 1.45 -11.53
C ASN A 47 48.13 1.05 -11.77
N THR A 48 47.76 -0.18 -11.39
CA THR A 48 46.38 -0.65 -11.55
C THR A 48 45.40 0.17 -10.70
N ILE A 49 45.80 0.53 -9.48
CA ILE A 49 44.97 1.37 -8.60
C ILE A 49 44.82 2.78 -9.20
N LYS A 50 45.93 3.40 -9.64
CA LYS A 50 45.90 4.71 -10.32
C LYS A 50 45.04 4.73 -11.58
N GLU A 51 45.13 3.66 -12.40
CA GLU A 51 44.27 3.49 -13.58
C GLU A 51 42.77 3.39 -13.19
N LEU A 52 42.47 2.60 -12.17
CA LEU A 52 41.09 2.46 -11.66
C LEU A 52 40.57 3.76 -11.08
N GLU A 53 41.38 4.47 -10.31
CA GLU A 53 41.01 5.79 -9.77
C GLU A 53 40.78 6.84 -10.86
N LYS A 54 41.67 6.88 -11.89
CA LYS A 54 41.45 7.75 -13.06
C LYS A 54 40.19 7.38 -13.83
N ARG A 55 39.96 6.09 -14.03
CA ARG A 55 38.75 5.59 -14.69
C ARG A 55 37.50 5.95 -13.90
N PHE A 56 37.49 5.73 -12.59
CA PHE A 56 36.35 6.10 -11.74
C PHE A 56 36.15 7.62 -11.64
N ALA A 57 37.22 8.40 -11.66
CA ALA A 57 37.13 9.85 -11.73
C ALA A 57 36.56 10.33 -13.08
N SER A 58 36.94 9.68 -14.20
CA SER A 58 36.36 9.98 -15.52
C SER A 58 34.93 9.48 -15.65
N GLU A 59 34.58 8.31 -15.12
CA GLU A 59 33.21 7.82 -15.04
C GLU A 59 32.34 8.77 -14.16
N LYS A 60 32.89 9.33 -13.07
CA LYS A 60 32.22 10.38 -12.27
C LYS A 60 32.06 11.71 -13.01
N SER A 61 32.98 12.06 -13.91
CA SER A 61 32.90 13.29 -14.71
C SER A 61 31.96 13.20 -15.92
N ILE A 62 31.57 11.99 -16.31
CA ILE A 62 30.58 11.71 -17.36
C ILE A 62 29.14 11.72 -16.79
N ILE A 63 28.98 11.51 -15.49
CA ILE A 63 27.71 11.77 -14.78
C ILE A 63 27.57 13.30 -14.71
N SER A 64 26.65 13.84 -15.48
CA SER A 64 26.49 15.27 -15.76
C SER A 64 26.64 16.16 -14.52
N PRO A 65 27.29 17.35 -14.66
CA PRO A 65 27.46 18.30 -13.55
C PRO A 65 26.15 18.79 -12.91
N ASP A 66 25.01 18.42 -13.48
CA ASP A 66 23.68 18.91 -13.11
C ASP A 66 23.06 18.27 -11.86
N TYR A 67 23.50 17.08 -11.43
CA TYR A 67 22.90 16.45 -10.23
C TYR A 67 23.09 17.27 -8.94
N ASN A 68 24.19 18.05 -8.85
CA ASN A 68 24.45 18.97 -7.76
C ASN A 68 23.49 20.17 -7.72
N LEU A 69 22.73 20.40 -8.79
CA LEU A 69 21.78 21.49 -8.92
C LEU A 69 20.35 21.09 -8.59
N ILE A 70 20.07 19.77 -8.51
CA ILE A 70 18.73 19.27 -8.27
C ILE A 70 18.22 19.74 -6.92
N THR A 71 17.12 20.48 -6.93
CA THR A 71 16.41 20.89 -5.72
C THR A 71 15.47 19.80 -5.26
N PHE A 72 15.05 19.86 -4.00
CA PHE A 72 14.05 18.91 -3.45
C PHE A 72 12.76 18.93 -4.25
N LYS A 73 12.28 20.10 -4.66
CA LYS A 73 11.09 20.27 -5.48
C LYS A 73 11.23 19.60 -6.84
N MET A 74 12.34 19.82 -7.54
CA MET A 74 12.60 19.18 -8.83
C MET A 74 12.60 17.65 -8.71
N LEU A 75 13.25 17.12 -7.67
CA LEU A 75 13.26 15.68 -7.41
C LEU A 75 11.86 15.15 -7.11
N CYS A 76 11.05 15.87 -6.32
CA CYS A 76 9.67 15.47 -6.03
C CYS A 76 8.81 15.43 -7.31
N ASP A 77 8.92 16.43 -8.16
CA ASP A 77 8.14 16.52 -9.39
C ASP A 77 8.53 15.41 -10.36
N GLU A 78 9.82 15.18 -10.55
CA GLU A 78 10.33 14.10 -11.39
C GLU A 78 9.93 12.72 -10.88
N PHE A 79 10.09 12.45 -9.59
CA PHE A 79 9.66 11.20 -8.95
C PHE A 79 8.16 10.97 -9.14
N VAL A 80 7.34 12.01 -9.01
CA VAL A 80 5.91 11.92 -9.23
C VAL A 80 5.57 11.57 -10.67
N GLU A 81 6.26 12.16 -11.66
CA GLU A 81 6.04 11.81 -13.07
C GLU A 81 6.48 10.38 -13.37
N HIS A 82 7.61 9.94 -12.81
CA HIS A 82 8.06 8.55 -12.90
C HIS A 82 7.03 7.58 -12.29
N GLU A 83 6.56 7.85 -11.07
CA GLU A 83 5.59 6.97 -10.39
C GLU A 83 4.24 6.89 -11.11
N LYS A 84 3.81 7.91 -11.87
CA LYS A 84 2.62 7.86 -12.70
C LYS A 84 2.66 6.75 -13.76
N LEU A 85 3.85 6.37 -14.23
CA LEU A 85 4.01 5.32 -15.23
C LEU A 85 3.79 3.91 -14.66
N TYR A 86 4.01 3.73 -13.35
CA TYR A 86 4.05 2.41 -12.72
C TYR A 86 3.04 2.22 -11.60
N ARG A 87 2.45 3.29 -11.07
CA ARG A 87 1.60 3.24 -9.88
C ARG A 87 0.18 3.75 -10.14
N GLU A 88 -0.73 3.23 -9.35
CA GLU A 88 -2.11 3.68 -9.32
C GLU A 88 -2.22 5.15 -8.87
N HIS A 89 -3.16 5.90 -9.45
CA HIS A 89 -3.42 7.32 -9.17
C HIS A 89 -3.42 7.67 -7.67
N ASN A 90 -4.08 6.87 -6.83
CA ASN A 90 -4.13 7.13 -5.38
C ASN A 90 -2.76 6.99 -4.69
N THR A 91 -1.86 6.14 -5.18
CA THR A 91 -0.50 6.01 -4.66
C THR A 91 0.29 7.27 -4.96
N VAL A 92 0.26 7.72 -6.21
CA VAL A 92 0.92 8.96 -6.64
C VAL A 92 0.39 10.18 -5.89
N ARG A 93 -0.94 10.28 -5.74
CA ARG A 93 -1.59 11.33 -4.94
C ARG A 93 -1.09 11.33 -3.49
N ASN A 94 -0.93 10.16 -2.87
CA ASN A 94 -0.43 10.05 -1.50
C ASN A 94 1.02 10.52 -1.37
N HIS A 95 1.88 10.25 -2.38
CA HIS A 95 3.23 10.81 -2.43
C HIS A 95 3.21 12.32 -2.50
N LYS A 96 2.38 12.91 -3.38
CA LYS A 96 2.21 14.37 -3.48
C LYS A 96 1.80 14.99 -2.15
N ILE A 97 0.81 14.40 -1.45
CA ILE A 97 0.36 14.90 -0.14
C ILE A 97 1.48 14.79 0.90
N ALA A 98 2.25 13.70 0.89
CA ALA A 98 3.39 13.56 1.79
C ALA A 98 4.46 14.65 1.53
N PHE A 99 4.77 14.96 0.26
CA PHE A 99 5.79 15.94 -0.09
C PHE A 99 5.43 17.37 0.32
N ILE A 100 4.13 17.72 0.38
CA ILE A 100 3.67 19.03 0.88
C ILE A 100 4.18 19.29 2.31
N VAL A 101 4.27 18.26 3.14
CA VAL A 101 4.80 18.40 4.52
C VAL A 101 6.26 18.86 4.52
N PHE A 102 6.99 18.58 3.46
CA PHE A 102 8.42 18.89 3.31
C PHE A 102 8.68 20.07 2.37
N SER A 103 7.67 20.86 2.04
CA SER A 103 7.76 22.00 1.11
C SER A 103 8.74 23.10 1.53
N ASP A 104 9.09 23.23 2.82
CA ASP A 104 10.17 24.11 3.28
C ASP A 104 11.53 23.78 2.66
N LEU A 105 11.66 22.56 2.11
CA LEU A 105 12.89 22.08 1.48
C LEU A 105 12.92 22.31 -0.03
N ASP A 106 11.84 22.78 -0.63
CA ASP A 106 11.63 22.87 -2.08
C ASP A 106 12.81 23.49 -2.82
N ASN A 107 13.37 24.58 -2.26
CA ASN A 107 14.49 25.30 -2.85
C ASN A 107 15.87 24.81 -2.41
N LYS A 108 15.94 23.83 -1.51
CA LYS A 108 17.22 23.26 -1.06
C LYS A 108 17.73 22.23 -2.06
N LYS A 109 19.00 22.27 -2.36
CA LYS A 109 19.67 21.25 -3.18
C LYS A 109 19.72 19.94 -2.41
N VAL A 110 19.37 18.83 -3.06
CA VAL A 110 19.30 17.51 -2.44
C VAL A 110 20.61 17.10 -1.78
N VAL A 111 21.74 17.38 -2.42
CA VAL A 111 23.09 17.04 -1.93
C VAL A 111 23.43 17.67 -0.57
N PHE A 112 22.77 18.75 -0.18
CA PHE A 112 22.98 19.45 1.10
C PHE A 112 21.94 19.10 2.17
N LEU A 113 20.95 18.25 1.84
CA LEU A 113 19.94 17.86 2.80
C LEU A 113 20.51 16.93 3.87
N LYS A 114 20.17 17.21 5.11
CA LYS A 114 20.55 16.45 6.29
C LYS A 114 19.31 15.93 7.01
N LYS A 115 19.48 14.91 7.83
CA LYS A 115 18.42 14.37 8.71
C LYS A 115 17.67 15.47 9.48
N ILE A 116 18.40 16.50 9.96
CA ILE A 116 17.79 17.59 10.74
C ILE A 116 16.81 18.42 9.92
N ASP A 117 17.04 18.58 8.61
CA ASP A 117 16.13 19.31 7.73
C ASP A 117 14.80 18.57 7.59
N ILE A 118 14.88 17.26 7.36
CA ILE A 118 13.70 16.38 7.28
C ILE A 118 12.95 16.35 8.61
N ARG A 119 13.70 16.24 9.74
CA ARG A 119 13.11 16.25 11.08
C ARG A 119 12.34 17.54 11.34
N LYS A 120 12.90 18.71 11.04
CA LYS A 120 12.22 20.01 11.27
C LYS A 120 10.88 20.10 10.54
N CYS A 121 10.77 19.60 9.31
CA CYS A 121 9.50 19.56 8.58
C CYS A 121 8.54 18.55 9.23
N PHE A 122 9.04 17.38 9.59
CA PHE A 122 8.25 16.31 10.19
C PHE A 122 7.68 16.69 11.56
N ASP A 123 8.49 17.35 12.41
CA ASP A 123 8.09 17.77 13.76
C ASP A 123 6.91 18.77 13.75
N LYS A 124 6.73 19.53 12.66
CA LYS A 124 5.58 20.45 12.50
C LYS A 124 4.23 19.75 12.45
N VAL A 125 4.19 18.48 12.02
CA VAL A 125 2.95 17.72 11.81
C VAL A 125 2.82 16.50 12.72
N VAL A 126 3.82 16.24 13.55
CA VAL A 126 3.88 15.04 14.38
C VAL A 126 2.77 14.98 15.43
N SER A 127 2.35 16.13 15.95
CA SER A 127 1.25 16.25 16.93
C SER A 127 -0.13 16.10 16.32
N ASP A 128 -0.28 16.43 15.05
CA ASP A 128 -1.58 16.59 14.40
C ASP A 128 -2.00 15.35 13.60
N LEU A 129 -1.02 14.50 13.26
CA LEU A 129 -1.25 13.35 12.42
C LEU A 129 -1.12 12.03 13.18
N LYS A 130 -1.93 11.06 12.79
CA LYS A 130 -1.89 9.71 13.35
C LYS A 130 -0.59 8.99 12.97
N HIS A 131 -0.12 8.12 13.85
CA HIS A 131 1.07 7.25 13.64
C HIS A 131 1.11 6.62 12.24
N ALA A 132 0.00 6.02 11.79
CA ALA A 132 -0.07 5.38 10.49
C ALA A 132 0.13 6.35 9.30
N THR A 133 -0.31 7.61 9.42
CA THR A 133 -0.13 8.66 8.41
C THR A 133 1.32 9.11 8.38
N LEU A 134 1.90 9.39 9.54
CA LEU A 134 3.31 9.76 9.69
C LEU A 134 4.24 8.70 9.09
N LYS A 135 3.96 7.42 9.38
CA LYS A 135 4.72 6.29 8.81
C LYS A 135 4.67 6.27 7.29
N LYS A 136 3.51 6.53 6.69
CA LYS A 136 3.37 6.62 5.22
C LYS A 136 4.14 7.80 4.64
N TYR A 137 4.15 8.95 5.30
CA TYR A 137 4.89 10.12 4.84
C TYR A 137 6.39 9.87 4.85
N LEU A 138 6.92 9.29 5.94
CA LEU A 138 8.33 8.88 5.99
C LEU A 138 8.67 7.83 4.94
N GLN A 139 7.76 6.89 4.66
CA GLN A 139 7.96 5.92 3.60
C GLN A 139 8.04 6.58 2.23
N SER A 140 7.20 7.59 1.95
CA SER A 140 7.25 8.34 0.68
C SER A 140 8.58 9.08 0.52
N ILE A 141 9.09 9.69 1.59
CA ILE A 141 10.41 10.36 1.59
C ILE A 141 11.55 9.35 1.39
N LYS A 142 11.48 8.18 2.03
CA LYS A 142 12.48 7.11 1.81
C LYS A 142 12.52 6.65 0.36
N LEU A 143 11.35 6.47 -0.26
CA LEU A 143 11.26 6.11 -1.68
C LEU A 143 11.83 7.20 -2.59
N LEU A 144 11.55 8.47 -2.28
CA LEU A 144 12.10 9.62 -3.01
C LEU A 144 13.63 9.65 -2.98
N PHE A 145 14.23 9.48 -1.80
CA PHE A 145 15.69 9.47 -1.68
C PHE A 145 16.33 8.21 -2.27
N ASN A 146 15.68 7.06 -2.19
CA ASN A 146 16.13 5.86 -2.93
C ASN A 146 16.14 6.11 -4.43
N TYR A 147 15.09 6.76 -4.96
CA TYR A 147 15.06 7.16 -6.37
C TYR A 147 16.22 8.09 -6.73
N TYR A 148 16.55 9.06 -5.86
CA TYR A 148 17.70 9.94 -6.06
C TYR A 148 19.03 9.15 -6.07
N ILE A 149 19.21 8.24 -5.12
CA ILE A 149 20.40 7.39 -5.02
C ILE A 149 20.57 6.53 -6.28
N ASP A 150 19.47 5.91 -6.73
CA ASP A 150 19.50 4.99 -7.86
C ASP A 150 19.77 5.69 -9.21
N ASN A 151 19.33 6.96 -9.36
CA ASN A 151 19.37 7.66 -10.64
C ASN A 151 20.44 8.76 -10.73
N TYR A 152 20.91 9.31 -9.59
CA TYR A 152 21.78 10.49 -9.58
C TYR A 152 23.10 10.30 -8.83
N ASP A 153 23.06 9.92 -7.55
CA ASP A 153 24.27 9.82 -6.73
C ASP A 153 24.26 8.61 -5.81
N ASN A 154 24.88 7.53 -6.24
CA ASN A 154 25.01 6.29 -5.49
C ASN A 154 25.79 6.42 -4.17
N ASN A 155 26.49 7.54 -3.94
CA ASN A 155 27.21 7.80 -2.70
C ASN A 155 26.40 8.68 -1.73
N PHE A 156 25.28 9.25 -2.18
CA PHE A 156 24.40 10.00 -1.31
C PHE A 156 23.82 9.10 -0.22
N SER A 157 23.84 9.55 0.99
CA SER A 157 23.21 8.86 2.11
C SER A 157 22.57 9.85 3.07
N ILE A 158 21.36 9.53 3.50
CA ILE A 158 20.64 10.31 4.51
C ILE A 158 19.96 9.34 5.49
N ASP A 159 20.23 9.52 6.78
CA ASP A 159 19.52 8.74 7.81
C ASP A 159 18.10 9.28 8.01
N LEU A 160 17.11 8.49 7.59
CA LEU A 160 15.68 8.78 7.73
C LEU A 160 15.02 7.99 8.87
N ASN A 161 15.82 7.50 9.81
CA ASN A 161 15.29 6.85 11.00
C ASN A 161 14.80 7.91 12.00
N LEU A 162 13.55 8.34 11.83
CA LEU A 162 12.86 9.27 12.72
C LEU A 162 11.92 8.50 13.63
N GLU A 163 11.87 8.90 14.89
CA GLU A 163 10.92 8.36 15.85
C GLU A 163 9.52 8.88 15.53
N ILE A 164 8.55 7.96 15.49
CA ILE A 164 7.14 8.27 15.27
C ILE A 164 6.38 7.98 16.56
N PRO A 165 5.77 8.98 17.19
CA PRO A 165 4.97 8.77 18.39
C PRO A 165 3.83 7.79 18.14
N LYS A 166 3.56 6.92 19.10
CA LYS A 166 2.39 6.05 19.06
C LYS A 166 1.12 6.87 19.27
N ASP A 167 0.03 6.45 18.63
CA ASP A 167 -1.27 7.08 18.88
C ASP A 167 -1.65 6.92 20.36
N LYS A 168 -2.03 8.01 21.01
CA LYS A 168 -2.45 8.01 22.43
C LYS A 168 -3.68 7.15 22.67
N VAL A 169 -4.57 7.09 21.69
CA VAL A 169 -5.79 6.28 21.73
C VAL A 169 -5.79 5.34 20.52
N PRO A 170 -5.86 4.03 20.75
CA PRO A 170 -5.97 3.08 19.65
C PRO A 170 -7.24 3.36 18.84
N THR A 171 -7.13 3.38 17.52
CA THR A 171 -8.30 3.47 16.66
C THR A 171 -8.99 2.10 16.62
N ILE A 172 -9.98 1.90 17.50
CA ILE A 172 -10.83 0.71 17.48
C ILE A 172 -11.80 0.86 16.31
N LYS A 173 -11.74 -0.07 15.36
CA LYS A 173 -12.74 -0.16 14.29
C LYS A 173 -14.02 -0.72 14.88
N ARG A 174 -15.09 0.04 14.81
CA ARG A 174 -16.39 -0.40 15.29
C ARG A 174 -16.96 -1.48 14.38
N ALA A 175 -17.46 -2.55 14.98
CA ALA A 175 -18.35 -3.51 14.34
C ALA A 175 -19.71 -3.44 15.05
N LEU A 176 -20.79 -3.45 14.29
CA LEU A 176 -22.15 -3.47 14.84
C LEU A 176 -22.51 -4.90 15.22
N SER A 177 -23.30 -5.06 16.27
CA SER A 177 -24.05 -6.29 16.53
C SER A 177 -25.10 -6.51 15.42
N LYS A 178 -25.67 -7.72 15.35
CA LYS A 178 -26.72 -8.02 14.37
C LYS A 178 -27.93 -7.12 14.56
N SER A 179 -28.36 -6.87 15.82
CA SER A 179 -29.49 -5.98 16.13
C SER A 179 -29.24 -4.54 15.71
N GLU A 180 -28.04 -3.99 16.02
CA GLU A 180 -27.66 -2.63 15.61
C GLU A 180 -27.61 -2.49 14.07
N LEU A 181 -27.14 -3.55 13.37
CA LEU A 181 -27.11 -3.57 11.90
C LEU A 181 -28.52 -3.54 11.30
N ASP A 182 -29.44 -4.34 11.87
CA ASP A 182 -30.84 -4.40 11.43
C ASP A 182 -31.56 -3.06 11.70
N GLU A 183 -31.35 -2.45 12.88
CA GLU A 183 -31.83 -1.12 13.21
C GLU A 183 -31.32 -0.05 12.25
N LEU A 184 -30.03 -0.08 11.95
CA LEU A 184 -29.43 0.81 10.98
C LEU A 184 -30.11 0.69 9.61
N LEU A 185 -30.23 -0.54 9.07
CA LEU A 185 -30.77 -0.82 7.74
C LEU A 185 -32.27 -0.52 7.62
N THR A 186 -32.99 -0.51 8.74
CA THR A 186 -34.43 -0.16 8.79
C THR A 186 -34.69 1.28 9.20
N SER A 187 -33.64 2.05 9.54
CA SER A 187 -33.82 3.45 9.94
C SER A 187 -34.46 4.29 8.83
N LYS A 188 -35.48 5.08 9.17
CA LYS A 188 -36.20 5.96 8.22
C LYS A 188 -35.26 6.87 7.42
N ARG A 189 -34.19 7.34 8.07
CA ARG A 189 -33.20 8.24 7.47
C ARG A 189 -32.38 7.53 6.40
N LEU A 190 -31.94 6.29 6.65
CA LEU A 190 -31.18 5.52 5.68
C LEU A 190 -32.07 5.07 4.53
N LEU A 191 -33.29 4.59 4.81
CA LEU A 191 -34.25 4.16 3.79
C LEU A 191 -34.61 5.30 2.79
N LYS A 192 -34.63 6.55 3.24
CA LYS A 192 -34.84 7.72 2.37
C LYS A 192 -33.58 8.17 1.62
N SER A 193 -32.42 7.64 1.95
CA SER A 193 -31.17 8.01 1.29
C SER A 193 -31.04 7.34 -0.07
N LYS A 194 -30.68 8.12 -1.09
CA LYS A 194 -30.34 7.57 -2.41
C LYS A 194 -29.19 6.57 -2.37
N TYR A 195 -28.37 6.61 -1.32
CA TYR A 195 -27.23 5.71 -1.10
C TYR A 195 -27.59 4.43 -0.32
N TYR A 196 -28.89 4.23 0.03
CA TYR A 196 -29.33 3.05 0.78
C TYR A 196 -28.79 1.75 0.22
N ILE A 197 -28.86 1.60 -1.13
CA ILE A 197 -28.41 0.37 -1.80
C ILE A 197 -26.93 0.06 -1.56
N VAL A 198 -26.08 1.10 -1.46
CA VAL A 198 -24.65 0.92 -1.17
C VAL A 198 -24.43 0.37 0.24
N ALA A 199 -25.17 0.89 1.24
CA ALA A 199 -25.13 0.34 2.61
C ALA A 199 -25.66 -1.08 2.66
N TYR A 200 -26.78 -1.35 1.97
CA TYR A 200 -27.40 -2.67 1.94
C TYR A 200 -26.48 -3.73 1.34
N ILE A 201 -25.81 -3.41 0.21
CA ILE A 201 -24.82 -4.30 -0.40
C ILE A 201 -23.63 -4.49 0.53
N ALA A 202 -23.05 -3.41 1.11
CA ALA A 202 -21.92 -3.50 2.01
C ALA A 202 -22.19 -4.40 3.24
N ALA A 203 -23.37 -4.24 3.83
CA ALA A 203 -23.83 -4.97 5.02
C ALA A 203 -24.05 -6.47 4.77
N ASN A 204 -24.49 -6.85 3.56
CA ASN A 204 -24.84 -8.22 3.22
C ASN A 204 -23.76 -8.99 2.46
N THR A 205 -22.70 -8.31 2.00
CA THR A 205 -21.67 -8.94 1.15
C THR A 205 -20.24 -8.64 1.60
N GLY A 206 -20.06 -7.64 2.43
CA GLY A 206 -18.74 -7.20 2.86
C GLY A 206 -17.83 -6.67 1.74
N LEU A 207 -18.38 -6.30 0.58
CA LEU A 207 -17.61 -5.76 -0.53
C LEU A 207 -16.96 -4.42 -0.18
N ARG A 208 -15.80 -4.12 -0.80
CA ARG A 208 -15.18 -2.79 -0.68
C ARG A 208 -16.02 -1.74 -1.42
N CYS A 209 -15.97 -0.50 -0.97
CA CYS A 209 -16.73 0.59 -1.60
C CYS A 209 -16.54 0.64 -3.13
N GLY A 210 -15.30 0.64 -3.62
CA GLY A 210 -15.03 0.64 -5.06
C GLY A 210 -15.55 -0.61 -5.80
N GLU A 211 -15.56 -1.78 -5.14
CA GLU A 211 -16.16 -3.00 -5.69
C GLU A 211 -17.68 -2.85 -5.82
N ILE A 212 -18.36 -2.33 -4.77
CA ILE A 212 -19.81 -2.06 -4.80
C ILE A 212 -20.18 -1.11 -5.94
N LEU A 213 -19.43 -0.01 -6.09
CA LEU A 213 -19.69 1.00 -7.11
C LEU A 213 -19.37 0.50 -8.54
N GLY A 214 -18.55 -0.54 -8.65
CA GLY A 214 -18.23 -1.21 -9.92
C GLY A 214 -19.11 -2.42 -10.24
N LEU A 215 -20.07 -2.80 -9.35
CA LEU A 215 -21.00 -3.88 -9.64
C LEU A 215 -21.99 -3.49 -10.74
N THR A 216 -22.16 -4.37 -11.69
CA THR A 216 -23.20 -4.31 -12.72
C THR A 216 -24.27 -5.38 -12.47
N TRP A 217 -25.42 -5.23 -13.07
CA TRP A 217 -26.51 -6.22 -12.98
C TRP A 217 -26.10 -7.59 -13.51
N SER A 218 -25.19 -7.66 -14.47
CA SER A 218 -24.64 -8.93 -15.01
C SER A 218 -23.68 -9.65 -14.07
N ASP A 219 -23.20 -9.00 -13.00
CA ASP A 219 -22.35 -9.66 -12.00
C ASP A 219 -23.16 -10.50 -10.99
N ILE A 220 -24.49 -10.38 -10.99
CA ILE A 220 -25.38 -11.13 -10.10
C ILE A 220 -25.75 -12.46 -10.76
N ASP A 221 -25.20 -13.55 -10.24
CA ASP A 221 -25.53 -14.91 -10.63
C ASP A 221 -26.69 -15.42 -9.73
N GLU A 222 -27.90 -15.27 -10.20
CA GLU A 222 -29.11 -15.62 -9.45
C GLU A 222 -29.29 -17.13 -9.29
N ILE A 223 -28.79 -17.93 -10.25
CA ILE A 223 -28.90 -19.39 -10.24
C ILE A 223 -28.00 -19.95 -9.15
N ASN A 224 -26.74 -19.49 -9.09
CA ASN A 224 -25.77 -19.96 -8.12
C ASN A 224 -25.74 -19.13 -6.83
N LEU A 225 -26.64 -18.17 -6.66
CA LEU A 225 -26.76 -17.28 -5.50
C LEU A 225 -25.42 -16.64 -5.12
N ARG A 226 -24.78 -15.95 -6.07
CA ARG A 226 -23.47 -15.33 -5.85
C ARG A 226 -23.29 -14.04 -6.65
N ILE A 227 -22.37 -13.21 -6.19
CA ILE A 227 -21.88 -12.04 -6.92
C ILE A 227 -20.48 -12.34 -7.45
N ASN A 228 -20.23 -12.05 -8.72
CA ASN A 228 -18.91 -12.14 -9.33
C ASN A 228 -18.20 -10.79 -9.18
N VAL A 229 -17.13 -10.74 -8.39
CA VAL A 229 -16.35 -9.51 -8.13
C VAL A 229 -15.14 -9.53 -9.02
N THR A 230 -15.19 -8.77 -10.12
CA THR A 230 -14.16 -8.77 -11.18
C THR A 230 -13.54 -7.40 -11.43
N ARG A 231 -14.14 -6.32 -10.91
CA ARG A 231 -13.72 -4.94 -11.16
C ARG A 231 -14.09 -4.02 -10.01
N GLN A 232 -13.61 -2.81 -10.08
CA GLN A 232 -13.98 -1.72 -9.17
C GLN A 232 -14.20 -0.43 -9.94
N TRP A 233 -14.98 0.50 -9.37
CA TRP A 233 -15.14 1.86 -9.87
C TRP A 233 -14.14 2.77 -9.19
N LYS A 234 -13.24 3.37 -9.95
CA LYS A 234 -12.14 4.18 -9.42
C LYS A 234 -11.75 5.31 -10.38
N ILE A 235 -10.97 6.27 -9.91
CA ILE A 235 -10.38 7.28 -10.77
C ILE A 235 -9.40 6.59 -11.72
N SER A 236 -9.58 6.83 -13.02
CA SER A 236 -8.67 6.37 -14.07
C SER A 236 -7.31 7.06 -13.94
N ALA A 237 -6.23 6.35 -14.23
CA ALA A 237 -4.89 6.91 -14.23
C ALA A 237 -4.69 7.96 -15.35
N ASN A 238 -5.46 7.83 -16.44
CA ASN A 238 -5.21 8.57 -17.67
C ASN A 238 -6.10 9.82 -17.85
N SER A 239 -7.29 9.86 -17.20
CA SER A 239 -8.26 10.92 -17.46
C SER A 239 -8.71 11.72 -16.24
N ASN A 240 -8.29 11.35 -15.02
CA ASN A 240 -8.84 11.84 -13.76
C ASN A 240 -10.36 11.62 -13.57
N ASP A 241 -11.03 11.00 -14.53
CA ASP A 241 -12.43 10.61 -14.45
C ASP A 241 -12.58 9.24 -13.79
N TYR A 242 -13.81 8.95 -13.36
CA TYR A 242 -14.14 7.64 -12.81
C TYR A 242 -14.44 6.65 -13.94
N ASP A 243 -13.86 5.44 -13.80
CA ASP A 243 -14.07 4.36 -14.75
C ASP A 243 -13.90 2.99 -14.06
N PHE A 244 -14.26 1.92 -14.78
CA PHE A 244 -13.94 0.57 -14.38
C PHE A 244 -12.42 0.36 -14.35
N GLY A 245 -11.97 -0.26 -13.32
CA GLY A 245 -10.55 -0.61 -13.16
C GLY A 245 -10.35 -1.95 -12.52
N ASN A 246 -9.17 -2.50 -12.74
CA ASN A 246 -8.75 -3.78 -12.16
C ASN A 246 -8.77 -3.74 -10.64
N LEU A 247 -9.01 -4.88 -10.02
CA LEU A 247 -8.90 -5.06 -8.59
C LEU A 247 -7.43 -5.02 -8.15
N LYS A 248 -7.20 -4.64 -6.89
CA LYS A 248 -5.86 -4.31 -6.37
C LYS A 248 -4.89 -5.51 -6.34
N ASN A 249 -5.41 -6.72 -6.17
CA ASN A 249 -4.61 -7.95 -6.09
C ASN A 249 -5.41 -9.15 -6.59
N LYS A 250 -4.73 -10.28 -6.82
CA LYS A 250 -5.35 -11.52 -7.34
C LYS A 250 -6.44 -12.08 -6.42
N ASN A 251 -6.28 -11.96 -5.10
CA ASN A 251 -7.27 -12.47 -4.13
C ASN A 251 -8.58 -11.66 -4.13
N ALA A 252 -8.58 -10.46 -4.72
CA ALA A 252 -9.78 -9.64 -4.82
C ALA A 252 -10.76 -10.16 -5.88
N TYR A 253 -10.27 -10.91 -6.90
CA TYR A 253 -11.11 -11.58 -7.89
C TYR A 253 -11.74 -12.82 -7.25
N ARG A 254 -13.05 -12.77 -7.05
CA ARG A 254 -13.78 -13.79 -6.30
C ARG A 254 -15.25 -13.75 -6.58
N TYR A 255 -15.97 -14.76 -6.13
CA TYR A 255 -17.40 -14.68 -5.95
C TYR A 255 -17.76 -14.63 -4.46
N VAL A 256 -18.86 -13.94 -4.16
CA VAL A 256 -19.38 -13.77 -2.81
C VAL A 256 -20.78 -14.40 -2.77
N PRO A 257 -21.03 -15.38 -1.89
CA PRO A 257 -22.35 -15.96 -1.71
C PRO A 257 -23.36 -14.90 -1.24
N ILE A 258 -24.59 -14.99 -1.74
CA ILE A 258 -25.70 -14.10 -1.37
C ILE A 258 -26.97 -14.90 -1.10
N SER A 259 -27.90 -14.31 -0.32
CA SER A 259 -29.17 -14.95 -0.03
C SER A 259 -30.24 -14.65 -1.09
N PRO A 260 -31.27 -15.51 -1.24
CA PRO A 260 -32.42 -15.21 -2.10
C PRO A 260 -33.12 -13.89 -1.72
N ALA A 261 -33.18 -13.56 -0.43
CA ALA A 261 -33.75 -12.30 0.07
C ALA A 261 -32.95 -11.09 -0.42
N PHE A 262 -31.62 -11.20 -0.52
CA PHE A 262 -30.77 -10.17 -1.07
C PHE A 262 -31.08 -9.90 -2.54
N ILE A 263 -31.22 -10.97 -3.34
CA ILE A 263 -31.58 -10.87 -4.77
C ILE A 263 -32.94 -10.21 -4.93
N LYS A 264 -33.94 -10.64 -4.15
CA LYS A 264 -35.28 -10.03 -4.17
C LYS A 264 -35.20 -8.52 -3.93
N LYS A 265 -34.41 -8.08 -2.93
CA LYS A 265 -34.23 -6.65 -2.61
C LYS A 265 -33.56 -5.88 -3.73
N LEU A 266 -32.55 -6.48 -4.37
CA LEU A 266 -31.91 -5.86 -5.54
C LEU A 266 -32.89 -5.68 -6.72
N LYS A 267 -33.75 -6.69 -6.98
CA LYS A 267 -34.79 -6.60 -8.02
C LYS A 267 -35.81 -5.51 -7.73
N GLU A 268 -36.25 -5.40 -6.48
CA GLU A 268 -37.13 -4.30 -6.04
C GLU A 268 -36.48 -2.95 -6.34
N TYR A 269 -35.19 -2.79 -5.95
CA TYR A 269 -34.43 -1.56 -6.21
C TYR A 269 -34.27 -1.29 -7.70
N LYS A 270 -33.98 -2.28 -8.53
CA LYS A 270 -33.83 -2.15 -9.99
C LYS A 270 -35.04 -1.49 -10.64
N ASN A 271 -36.24 -1.79 -10.15
CA ASN A 271 -37.49 -1.26 -10.67
C ASN A 271 -37.73 0.21 -10.27
N THR A 272 -36.95 0.77 -9.34
CA THR A 272 -37.14 2.12 -8.80
C THR A 272 -36.10 3.13 -9.32
N VAL A 273 -35.09 2.67 -10.06
CA VAL A 273 -33.99 3.52 -10.52
C VAL A 273 -33.81 3.43 -12.04
N PRO A 274 -33.38 4.53 -12.68
CA PRO A 274 -33.05 4.49 -14.11
C PRO A 274 -31.82 3.60 -14.35
N THR A 275 -31.75 3.04 -15.55
CA THR A 275 -30.58 2.26 -15.97
C THR A 275 -29.36 3.17 -16.13
N ASP A 276 -28.28 2.83 -15.46
CA ASP A 276 -26.98 3.50 -15.62
C ASP A 276 -26.36 3.17 -16.98
N ILE A 277 -25.67 4.14 -17.58
CA ILE A 277 -24.99 3.96 -18.89
C ILE A 277 -24.00 2.79 -18.91
N HIS A 278 -23.38 2.50 -17.77
CA HIS A 278 -22.49 1.35 -17.58
C HIS A 278 -23.20 0.14 -16.96
N ASN A 279 -24.53 0.15 -16.89
CA ASN A 279 -25.35 -0.91 -16.28
C ASN A 279 -25.00 -1.21 -14.81
N ARG A 280 -24.49 -0.23 -14.07
CA ARG A 280 -24.10 -0.40 -12.65
C ARG A 280 -25.34 -0.42 -11.75
N ILE A 281 -25.22 -1.19 -10.66
CA ILE A 281 -26.27 -1.27 -9.62
C ILE A 281 -26.32 0.03 -8.81
N ALA A 282 -25.14 0.58 -8.48
CA ALA A 282 -24.99 1.78 -7.64
C ALA A 282 -24.17 2.85 -8.40
N PRO A 283 -24.78 3.69 -9.24
CA PRO A 283 -24.09 4.63 -10.13
C PRO A 283 -23.61 5.88 -9.38
N PHE A 284 -22.82 5.69 -8.34
CA PHE A 284 -22.19 6.75 -7.55
C PHE A 284 -20.66 6.72 -7.70
N ASN A 285 -20.01 7.77 -7.21
CA ASN A 285 -18.56 7.88 -7.16
C ASN A 285 -18.05 7.77 -5.71
N ASN A 286 -16.83 7.31 -5.56
CA ASN A 286 -16.23 7.07 -4.25
C ASN A 286 -16.21 8.35 -3.37
N LEU A 287 -15.97 9.52 -3.98
CA LEU A 287 -15.99 10.79 -3.25
C LEU A 287 -17.36 11.07 -2.63
N GLN A 288 -18.46 10.81 -3.35
CA GLN A 288 -19.83 10.99 -2.83
C GLN A 288 -20.08 10.10 -1.61
N ILE A 289 -19.59 8.85 -1.66
CA ILE A 289 -19.76 7.90 -0.55
C ILE A 289 -18.88 8.30 0.64
N THR A 290 -17.62 8.63 0.41
CA THR A 290 -16.68 8.92 1.49
C THR A 290 -16.93 10.27 2.17
N SER A 291 -17.44 11.26 1.47
CA SER A 291 -17.79 12.58 2.03
C SER A 291 -19.22 12.61 2.57
N SER A 292 -20.22 12.55 1.67
CA SER A 292 -21.62 12.78 2.02
C SER A 292 -22.24 11.59 2.75
N PHE A 293 -22.11 10.39 2.19
CA PHE A 293 -22.79 9.22 2.74
C PHE A 293 -22.20 8.75 4.07
N ASN A 294 -20.88 8.76 4.22
CA ASN A 294 -20.25 8.45 5.50
C ASN A 294 -20.64 9.45 6.60
N THR A 295 -20.89 10.71 6.27
CA THR A 295 -21.42 11.68 7.22
C THR A 295 -22.82 11.27 7.71
N THR A 296 -23.68 10.83 6.80
CA THR A 296 -25.00 10.31 7.14
C THR A 296 -24.91 9.04 8.01
N LEU A 297 -24.05 8.09 7.65
CA LEU A 297 -23.86 6.85 8.41
C LEU A 297 -23.32 7.11 9.82
N ARG A 298 -22.40 8.08 9.99
CA ARG A 298 -21.90 8.48 11.31
C ARG A 298 -23.00 9.06 12.19
N GLN A 299 -23.91 9.84 11.62
CA GLN A 299 -25.02 10.42 12.36
C GLN A 299 -26.09 9.40 12.77
N ILE A 300 -26.28 8.33 12.02
CA ILE A 300 -27.29 7.30 12.32
C ILE A 300 -26.72 6.23 13.27
N GLY A 301 -25.54 5.71 12.99
CA GLY A 301 -24.99 4.54 13.68
C GLY A 301 -23.54 4.71 14.12
N ASN A 302 -22.96 5.93 14.03
CA ASN A 302 -21.55 6.20 14.30
C ASN A 302 -20.61 5.22 13.53
N ILE A 303 -20.92 5.00 12.26
CA ILE A 303 -20.25 4.03 11.38
C ILE A 303 -19.99 4.63 10.00
N THR A 304 -19.09 4.04 9.25
CA THR A 304 -18.80 4.35 7.84
C THR A 304 -19.08 3.15 6.94
N ILE A 305 -19.07 3.34 5.64
CA ILE A 305 -19.25 2.26 4.66
C ILE A 305 -18.17 1.16 4.82
N HIS A 306 -16.96 1.53 5.23
CA HIS A 306 -15.90 0.55 5.47
C HIS A 306 -16.14 -0.28 6.73
N GLU A 307 -16.75 0.31 7.75
CA GLU A 307 -17.09 -0.37 8.99
C GLU A 307 -18.31 -1.29 8.82
N LEU A 308 -19.20 -1.06 7.84
CA LEU A 308 -20.21 -2.03 7.44
C LEU A 308 -19.60 -3.34 6.92
N ARG A 309 -18.56 -3.22 6.10
CA ARG A 309 -17.78 -4.40 5.70
C ARG A 309 -17.10 -5.07 6.89
N HIS A 310 -16.57 -4.28 7.80
CA HIS A 310 -15.96 -4.80 9.03
C HIS A 310 -16.99 -5.56 9.87
N THR A 311 -18.18 -4.99 10.04
CA THR A 311 -19.34 -5.62 10.68
C THR A 311 -19.69 -6.96 10.02
N TYR A 312 -19.84 -6.99 8.70
CA TYR A 312 -20.13 -8.24 7.97
C TYR A 312 -19.10 -9.36 8.28
N ILE A 313 -17.81 -9.02 8.21
CA ILE A 313 -16.75 -9.99 8.47
C ILE A 313 -16.77 -10.44 9.94
N THR A 314 -16.94 -9.50 10.90
CA THR A 314 -17.04 -9.82 12.33
C THR A 314 -18.22 -10.76 12.61
N LEU A 315 -19.38 -10.49 12.00
CA LEU A 315 -20.54 -11.37 12.13
C LEU A 315 -20.30 -12.76 11.56
N LEU A 316 -19.56 -12.91 10.45
CA LEU A 316 -19.19 -14.23 9.94
C LEU A 316 -18.25 -14.97 10.90
N VAL A 317 -17.26 -14.27 11.47
CA VAL A 317 -16.35 -14.86 12.47
C VAL A 317 -17.11 -15.28 13.72
N SER A 318 -17.97 -14.44 14.28
CA SER A 318 -18.73 -14.74 15.49
C SER A 318 -19.75 -15.89 15.30
N ASN A 319 -20.19 -16.13 14.06
CA ASN A 319 -21.03 -17.28 13.72
C ASN A 319 -20.22 -18.55 13.33
N GLY A 320 -18.91 -18.57 13.59
CA GLY A 320 -18.09 -19.76 13.48
C GLY A 320 -17.58 -20.09 12.08
N LEU A 321 -17.70 -19.18 11.12
CA LEU A 321 -17.10 -19.42 9.80
C LEU A 321 -15.57 -19.36 9.91
N ASP A 322 -14.88 -20.30 9.27
CA ASP A 322 -13.43 -20.38 9.35
C ASP A 322 -12.71 -19.18 8.65
N PHE A 323 -11.55 -18.81 9.15
CA PHE A 323 -10.81 -17.64 8.66
C PHE A 323 -10.36 -17.75 7.19
N LYS A 324 -10.13 -18.95 6.68
CA LYS A 324 -9.72 -19.17 5.27
C LYS A 324 -10.90 -18.90 4.33
N THR A 325 -12.08 -19.38 4.66
CA THR A 325 -13.32 -19.07 3.92
C THR A 325 -13.67 -17.59 3.99
N ILE A 326 -13.57 -16.99 5.18
CA ILE A 326 -13.79 -15.54 5.35
C ILE A 326 -12.80 -14.72 4.52
N ALA A 327 -11.52 -15.08 4.53
CA ALA A 327 -10.50 -14.40 3.74
C ALA A 327 -10.84 -14.47 2.24
N LYS A 328 -11.29 -15.62 1.75
CA LYS A 328 -11.72 -15.83 0.36
C LYS A 328 -12.93 -14.96 0.01
N ILE A 329 -13.95 -14.91 0.86
CA ILE A 329 -15.16 -14.06 0.68
C ILE A 329 -14.79 -12.60 0.71
N ALA A 330 -13.95 -12.18 1.68
CA ALA A 330 -13.52 -10.80 1.84
C ALA A 330 -12.51 -10.34 0.78
N GLY A 331 -11.83 -11.24 0.08
CA GLY A 331 -10.75 -10.90 -0.83
C GLY A 331 -9.52 -10.33 -0.09
N HIS A 332 -9.19 -10.93 1.04
CA HIS A 332 -8.02 -10.65 1.87
C HIS A 332 -7.01 -11.80 1.79
N ASP A 333 -5.81 -11.53 2.28
CA ASP A 333 -4.90 -12.57 2.75
C ASP A 333 -5.42 -13.14 4.09
N VAL A 334 -5.26 -14.45 4.30
CA VAL A 334 -5.67 -15.13 5.55
C VAL A 334 -4.98 -14.50 6.76
N LYS A 335 -3.68 -14.17 6.64
CA LYS A 335 -2.91 -13.50 7.70
C LYS A 335 -3.52 -12.16 8.09
N GLN A 336 -3.95 -11.38 7.10
CA GLN A 336 -4.62 -10.09 7.34
C GLN A 336 -5.96 -10.29 8.05
N THR A 337 -6.72 -11.32 7.68
CA THR A 337 -8.00 -11.65 8.31
C THR A 337 -7.78 -12.07 9.77
N LEU A 338 -6.83 -12.95 10.03
CA LEU A 338 -6.45 -13.35 11.39
C LEU A 338 -6.04 -12.16 12.25
N ILE A 339 -5.10 -11.32 11.81
CA ILE A 339 -4.63 -10.15 12.59
C ILE A 339 -5.79 -9.19 12.90
N THR A 340 -6.73 -9.04 11.97
CA THR A 340 -7.80 -8.05 12.12
C THR A 340 -8.97 -8.56 12.97
N TYR A 341 -9.25 -9.87 12.95
CA TYR A 341 -10.49 -10.46 13.48
C TYR A 341 -10.25 -11.60 14.48
N SER A 342 -9.01 -11.81 14.95
CA SER A 342 -8.68 -12.86 15.91
C SER A 342 -9.12 -12.57 17.35
N HIS A 343 -9.74 -11.41 17.59
CA HIS A 343 -10.21 -11.14 18.94
C HIS A 343 -11.38 -12.08 19.26
N VAL A 344 -11.25 -12.77 20.35
CA VAL A 344 -12.35 -13.57 20.91
C VAL A 344 -13.37 -12.56 21.47
N THR A 345 -14.57 -12.51 20.88
CA THR A 345 -15.68 -11.74 21.42
C THR A 345 -16.47 -12.60 22.40
N ASP A 346 -17.26 -11.96 23.30
CA ASP A 346 -18.14 -12.69 24.21
C ASP A 346 -19.11 -13.61 23.48
N ASP A 347 -19.59 -13.21 22.28
CA ASP A 347 -20.45 -14.04 21.44
C ASP A 347 -19.73 -15.27 20.89
N MET A 348 -18.45 -15.16 20.54
CA MET A 348 -17.62 -16.31 20.11
C MET A 348 -17.42 -17.30 21.28
N MET A 349 -17.20 -16.81 22.49
CA MET A 349 -17.06 -17.65 23.68
C MET A 349 -18.37 -18.35 24.03
N LYS A 350 -19.51 -17.67 23.94
CA LYS A 350 -20.83 -18.28 24.11
C LYS A 350 -21.08 -19.39 23.09
N ASN A 351 -20.76 -19.11 21.80
CA ASN A 351 -20.90 -20.10 20.73
C ASN A 351 -19.97 -21.30 20.91
N ALA A 352 -18.73 -21.07 21.36
CA ALA A 352 -17.80 -22.15 21.71
C ALA A 352 -18.35 -23.00 22.87
N SER A 353 -18.86 -22.39 23.94
CA SER A 353 -19.50 -23.08 25.07
C SER A 353 -20.67 -23.95 24.60
N ASN A 354 -21.57 -23.41 23.77
CA ASN A 354 -22.70 -24.14 23.21
C ASN A 354 -22.25 -25.32 22.35
N THR A 355 -21.18 -25.16 21.56
CA THR A 355 -20.62 -26.21 20.71
C THR A 355 -19.99 -27.33 21.56
N ILE A 356 -19.21 -26.95 22.58
CA ILE A 356 -18.62 -27.89 23.54
C ILE A 356 -19.72 -28.68 24.24
N SER A 357 -20.77 -28.02 24.71
CA SER A 357 -21.91 -28.68 25.35
C SER A 357 -22.61 -29.69 24.41
N LYS A 358 -22.78 -29.37 23.11
CA LYS A 358 -23.35 -30.31 22.13
C LYS A 358 -22.46 -31.52 21.86
N ILE A 359 -21.15 -31.35 21.88
CA ILE A 359 -20.19 -32.43 21.60
C ILE A 359 -20.01 -33.35 22.81
N PHE A 360 -20.01 -32.80 24.00
CA PHE A 360 -19.64 -33.54 25.24
C PHE A 360 -20.80 -33.80 26.20
N LEU A 361 -22.02 -33.37 25.86
CA LEU A 361 -23.23 -33.69 26.62
C LEU A 361 -24.01 -34.91 26.02
N SER A 362 -23.29 -35.86 25.43
CA SER A 362 -23.86 -37.14 25.03
C SER A 362 -23.57 -38.21 26.06
#